data_3ed0883d003d5e9ab29849703395ea09
#
_entry.id   3ed0883d003d5e9ab29849703395ea09
#
_cell.length_a   1.000
_cell.length_b   1.000
_cell.length_c   1.000
_cell.angle_alpha   90.00
_cell.angle_beta   90.00
_cell.angle_gamma   90.00
#
_symmetry.space_group_name_H-M   'P 1'
#
loop_
_entity.id
_entity.type
_entity.pdbx_description
1 polymer ?
#
loop_
_entity_poly.entity_id
_entity_poly.type
_entity_poly.pdbx_seq_one_letter_code
_entity_poly.pdbx_strand_id
1 'polypeptide(L)'
;IEKLDNIKKEIRLKFKRLTEKEILVFSTLYQIEEEQGKPNYKIIAERLNLTESSIRDYIGRLIKKGIPIEKNKINNKIIELSISKHLKEIASLSTILQLRDL
;
A
#
# COMPACT_ATOMS: atom_id res chain seq x y z
N ILE A 1 -2.07 5.21 -25.04
CA ILE A 1 -0.79 4.51 -25.05
C ILE A 1 0.29 5.32 -24.33
N GLU A 2 0.52 6.57 -24.74
CA GLU A 2 1.47 7.43 -24.02
C GLU A 2 1.08 7.65 -22.56
N LYS A 3 -0.22 7.87 -22.31
CA LYS A 3 -0.73 8.05 -20.95
C LYS A 3 -0.47 6.82 -20.08
N LEU A 4 -0.71 5.64 -20.63
CA LEU A 4 -0.52 4.40 -19.90
C LEU A 4 0.95 4.17 -19.58
N ASP A 5 1.84 4.44 -20.52
CA ASP A 5 3.27 4.32 -20.32
C ASP A 5 3.78 5.30 -19.27
N ASN A 6 3.26 6.52 -19.27
CA ASN A 6 3.62 7.53 -18.27
C ASN A 6 3.13 7.14 -16.88
N ILE A 7 1.93 6.58 -16.77
CA ILE A 7 1.38 6.10 -15.51
C ILE A 7 2.21 4.94 -14.96
N LYS A 8 2.57 3.99 -15.82
CA LYS A 8 3.43 2.87 -15.42
C LYS A 8 4.80 3.35 -14.94
N LYS A 9 5.37 4.34 -15.62
CA LYS A 9 6.63 4.94 -15.22
C LYS A 9 6.54 5.60 -13.86
N GLU A 10 5.46 6.33 -13.58
CA GLU A 10 5.21 6.94 -12.28
C GLU A 10 5.15 5.89 -11.17
N ILE A 11 4.40 4.81 -11.41
CA ILE A 11 4.29 3.70 -10.45
C ILE A 11 5.68 3.14 -10.17
N ARG A 12 6.43 2.83 -11.21
CA ARG A 12 7.78 2.29 -11.08
C ARG A 12 8.66 3.19 -10.23
N LEU A 13 8.68 4.49 -10.52
CA LEU A 13 9.53 5.44 -9.83
C LEU A 13 9.14 5.59 -8.35
N LYS A 14 7.84 5.63 -8.06
CA LYS A 14 7.38 5.74 -6.69
C LYS A 14 7.73 4.51 -5.87
N PHE A 15 7.48 3.33 -6.42
CA PHE A 15 7.72 2.08 -5.69
C PHE A 15 9.21 1.74 -5.58
N LYS A 16 10.04 2.23 -6.48
CA LYS A 16 11.49 2.08 -6.36
C LYS A 16 12.08 2.78 -5.15
N ARG A 17 11.42 3.84 -4.68
CA ARG A 17 11.88 4.59 -3.51
C ARG A 17 11.59 3.88 -2.19
N LEU A 18 10.77 2.85 -2.21
CA LEU A 18 10.35 2.17 -1.00
C LEU A 18 11.41 1.20 -0.51
N THR A 19 11.58 1.13 0.81
CA THR A 19 12.41 0.12 1.42
C THR A 19 11.71 -1.23 1.35
N GLU A 20 12.44 -2.31 1.60
CA GLU A 20 11.86 -3.65 1.59
C GLU A 20 10.75 -3.80 2.62
N LYS A 21 10.94 -3.20 3.81
CA LYS A 21 9.92 -3.22 4.86
C LYS A 21 8.66 -2.46 4.43
N GLU A 22 8.84 -1.32 3.79
CA GLU A 22 7.71 -0.54 3.27
C GLU A 22 6.95 -1.32 2.20
N ILE A 23 7.65 -1.99 1.30
CA ILE A 23 7.05 -2.85 0.29
C ILE A 23 6.30 -4.00 0.93
N LEU A 24 6.88 -4.60 1.97
CA LEU A 24 6.23 -5.70 2.69
C LEU A 24 4.91 -5.24 3.33
N VAL A 25 4.91 -4.09 3.98
CA VAL A 25 3.70 -3.53 4.58
C VAL A 25 2.65 -3.22 3.50
N PHE A 26 3.07 -2.60 2.40
CA PHE A 26 2.17 -2.30 1.28
C PHE A 26 1.56 -3.59 0.70
N SER A 27 2.40 -4.58 0.44
CA SER A 27 1.94 -5.85 -0.12
C SER A 27 0.95 -6.56 0.79
N THR A 28 1.22 -6.54 2.09
CA THR A 28 0.34 -7.14 3.09
C THR A 28 -1.00 -6.41 3.14
N LEU A 29 -0.97 -5.08 3.11
CA LEU A 29 -2.18 -4.27 3.04
C LEU A 29 -3.01 -4.62 1.80
N TYR A 30 -2.37 -4.69 0.65
CA TYR A 30 -3.04 -5.03 -0.61
C TYR A 30 -3.69 -6.42 -0.53
N GLN A 31 -2.95 -7.40 -0.03
CA GLN A 31 -3.44 -8.78 0.08
C GLN A 31 -4.63 -8.90 1.04
N ILE A 32 -4.54 -8.26 2.20
CA ILE A 32 -5.64 -8.30 3.17
C ILE A 32 -6.88 -7.63 2.60
N GLU A 33 -6.71 -6.53 1.91
CA GLU A 33 -7.84 -5.84 1.28
C GLU A 33 -8.53 -6.72 0.24
N GLU A 34 -7.75 -7.46 -0.54
CA GLU A 34 -8.31 -8.39 -1.53
C GLU A 34 -9.02 -9.57 -0.87
N GLU A 35 -8.49 -10.08 0.24
CA GLU A 35 -9.05 -11.24 0.94
C GLU A 35 -10.25 -10.89 1.81
N GLN A 36 -10.16 -9.82 2.58
CA GLN A 36 -11.11 -9.51 3.65
C GLN A 36 -11.83 -8.17 3.46
N GLY A 37 -11.28 -7.28 2.67
CA GLY A 37 -11.90 -6.03 2.30
C GLY A 37 -11.72 -4.85 3.23
N LYS A 38 -11.30 -5.05 4.47
CA LYS A 38 -11.22 -3.96 5.46
C LYS A 38 -10.01 -4.06 6.37
N PRO A 39 -8.81 -3.86 5.85
CA PRO A 39 -7.59 -3.92 6.68
C PRO A 39 -7.51 -2.73 7.64
N ASN A 40 -6.86 -2.96 8.77
CA ASN A 40 -6.53 -1.93 9.73
C ASN A 40 -5.12 -2.17 10.27
N TYR A 41 -4.62 -1.27 11.10
CA TYR A 41 -3.25 -1.39 11.63
C TYR A 41 -3.04 -2.69 12.41
N LYS A 42 -4.04 -3.09 13.20
CA LYS A 42 -3.95 -4.28 14.03
C LYS A 42 -3.80 -5.55 13.20
N ILE A 43 -4.60 -5.69 12.17
CA ILE A 43 -4.58 -6.89 11.32
C ILE A 43 -3.24 -7.00 10.59
N ILE A 44 -2.74 -5.89 10.07
CA ILE A 44 -1.44 -5.88 9.39
C ILE A 44 -0.32 -6.22 10.38
N ALA A 45 -0.37 -5.62 11.57
CA ALA A 45 0.61 -5.88 12.63
C ALA A 45 0.64 -7.35 13.02
N GLU A 46 -0.52 -7.96 13.20
CA GLU A 46 -0.63 -9.37 13.56
C GLU A 46 -0.04 -10.26 12.45
N ARG A 47 -0.37 -9.97 11.21
CA ARG A 47 0.12 -10.77 10.08
C ARG A 47 1.63 -10.70 9.92
N LEU A 48 2.22 -9.55 10.17
CA LEU A 48 3.66 -9.34 10.03
C LEU A 48 4.44 -9.55 11.33
N ASN A 49 3.73 -9.83 12.42
CA ASN A 49 4.33 -9.97 13.74
C ASN A 49 5.12 -8.71 14.15
N LEU A 50 4.50 -7.56 13.91
CA LEU A 50 5.04 -6.25 14.26
C LEU A 50 4.05 -5.53 15.16
N THR A 51 4.48 -4.41 15.74
CA THR A 51 3.58 -3.59 16.58
C THR A 51 2.71 -2.70 15.71
N GLU A 52 1.55 -2.29 16.23
CA GLU A 52 0.69 -1.34 15.53
C GLU A 52 1.41 -0.01 15.31
N SER A 53 2.24 0.43 16.29
CA SER A 53 3.04 1.64 16.15
C SER A 53 3.97 1.58 14.95
N SER A 54 4.64 0.45 14.76
CA SER A 54 5.50 0.24 13.60
C SER A 54 4.73 0.33 12.30
N ILE A 55 3.54 -0.29 12.26
CA ILE A 55 2.72 -0.26 11.05
C ILE A 55 2.26 1.18 10.75
N ARG A 56 1.87 1.93 11.77
CA ARG A 56 1.50 3.34 11.59
C ARG A 56 2.64 4.14 10.99
N ASP A 57 3.85 3.91 11.46
CA ASP A 57 5.04 4.59 10.93
C ASP A 57 5.27 4.22 9.47
N TYR A 58 5.18 2.94 9.12
CA TYR A 58 5.36 2.49 7.74
C TYR A 58 4.29 3.05 6.82
N ILE A 59 3.04 3.02 7.24
CA ILE A 59 1.93 3.58 6.45
C ILE A 59 2.13 5.09 6.26
N GLY A 60 2.54 5.79 7.32
CA GLY A 60 2.84 7.22 7.23
C GLY A 60 3.94 7.51 6.22
N ARG A 61 5.00 6.71 6.22
CA ARG A 61 6.10 6.85 5.25
C ARG A 61 5.63 6.57 3.82
N LEU A 62 4.82 5.55 3.63
CA LEU A 62 4.26 5.21 2.32
C LEU A 62 3.46 6.38 1.77
N ILE A 63 2.57 6.95 2.58
CA ILE A 63 1.76 8.09 2.18
C ILE A 63 2.65 9.29 1.84
N LYS A 64 3.65 9.54 2.66
CA LYS A 64 4.59 10.65 2.48
C LYS A 64 5.38 10.51 1.17
N LYS A 65 5.66 9.27 0.78
CA LYS A 65 6.39 8.99 -0.47
C LYS A 65 5.46 8.98 -1.70
N GLY A 66 4.18 9.30 -1.50
CA GLY A 66 3.25 9.43 -2.61
C GLY A 66 2.47 8.17 -2.96
N ILE A 67 2.51 7.15 -2.10
CA ILE A 67 1.72 5.95 -2.32
C ILE A 67 0.26 6.24 -1.93
N PRO A 68 -0.72 5.97 -2.81
CA PRO A 68 -2.10 6.36 -2.57
C PRO A 68 -2.83 5.42 -1.63
N ILE A 69 -2.58 5.59 -0.35
CA ILE A 69 -3.27 4.86 0.72
C ILE A 69 -4.26 5.80 1.37
N GLU A 70 -5.49 5.35 1.53
CA GLU A 70 -6.57 6.12 2.14
C GLU A 70 -6.81 5.63 3.56
N LYS A 71 -7.06 6.58 4.47
CA LYS A 71 -7.41 6.27 5.86
C LYS A 71 -8.87 6.67 6.07
N ASN A 72 -9.66 5.72 6.55
CA ASN A 72 -11.06 5.94 6.85
C ASN A 72 -11.31 5.69 8.32
N LYS A 73 -11.54 6.76 9.08
CA LYS A 73 -11.77 6.68 10.53
C LYS A 73 -13.20 6.19 10.79
N ILE A 74 -13.32 5.00 11.30
CA ILE A 74 -14.63 4.39 11.64
C ILE A 74 -15.11 4.92 13.00
N ASN A 75 -14.20 4.94 13.98
CA ASN A 75 -14.48 5.50 15.30
C ASN A 75 -13.15 5.95 15.92
N ASN A 76 -13.17 6.33 17.22
CA ASN A 76 -11.97 6.83 17.88
C ASN A 76 -10.83 5.81 17.97
N LYS A 77 -11.12 4.52 17.78
CA LYS A 77 -10.14 3.45 17.96
C LYS A 77 -9.77 2.73 16.67
N ILE A 78 -10.62 2.79 15.66
CA ILE A 78 -10.45 1.99 14.45
C ILE A 78 -10.30 2.90 13.23
N ILE A 79 -9.19 2.70 12.51
CA ILE A 79 -8.94 3.36 11.23
C ILE A 79 -8.78 2.25 10.19
N GLU A 80 -9.70 2.21 9.23
CA GLU A 80 -9.59 1.30 8.11
C GLU A 80 -8.65 1.89 7.07
N LEU A 81 -7.85 1.03 6.46
CA LEU A 81 -6.91 1.41 5.43
C LEU A 81 -7.36 0.84 4.11
N SER A 82 -7.17 1.59 3.04
CA SER A 82 -7.46 1.09 1.70
C SER A 82 -6.47 1.67 0.70
N ILE A 83 -6.26 0.91 -0.37
CA ILE A 83 -5.44 1.38 -1.48
C ILE A 83 -6.39 2.01 -2.49
N SER A 84 -5.97 3.13 -3.07
CA SER A 84 -6.78 3.83 -4.07
C SER A 84 -7.29 2.88 -5.15
N LYS A 85 -8.58 2.95 -5.43
CA LYS A 85 -9.20 2.19 -6.52
C LYS A 85 -8.53 2.47 -7.85
N HIS A 86 -8.12 3.70 -8.05
CA HIS A 86 -7.47 4.13 -9.28
C HIS A 86 -6.18 3.33 -9.52
N LEU A 87 -5.37 3.17 -8.49
CA LEU A 87 -4.16 2.37 -8.59
C LEU A 87 -4.47 0.91 -8.90
N LYS A 88 -5.46 0.35 -8.22
CA LYS A 88 -5.86 -1.05 -8.42
C LYS A 88 -6.40 -1.31 -9.83
N GLU A 89 -7.07 -0.34 -10.42
CA GLU A 89 -7.58 -0.44 -11.78
C GLU A 89 -6.45 -0.42 -12.81
N ILE A 90 -5.36 0.28 -12.51
CA ILE A 90 -4.22 0.40 -13.41
C ILE A 90 -3.31 -0.80 -13.32
N ALA A 91 -3.08 -1.31 -12.10
CA ALA A 91 -2.09 -2.35 -11.89
C ALA A 91 -2.45 -3.26 -10.72
N SER A 92 -2.30 -4.56 -10.91
CA SER A 92 -2.39 -5.54 -9.83
C SER A 92 -1.14 -5.43 -8.96
N LEU A 93 -1.17 -6.06 -7.79
CA LEU A 93 0.01 -6.13 -6.93
C LEU A 93 1.20 -6.74 -7.65
N SER A 94 0.95 -7.83 -8.36
CA SER A 94 1.99 -8.50 -9.15
C SER A 94 2.64 -7.56 -10.16
N THR A 95 1.82 -6.78 -10.88
CA THR A 95 2.31 -5.81 -11.85
C THR A 95 3.13 -4.70 -11.18
N ILE A 96 2.66 -4.20 -10.04
CA ILE A 96 3.38 -3.16 -9.29
C ILE A 96 4.77 -3.66 -8.89
N LEU A 97 4.85 -4.87 -8.36
CA LEU A 97 6.13 -5.45 -7.94
C LEU A 97 7.06 -5.68 -9.12
N GLN A 98 6.53 -6.11 -10.26
CA GLN A 98 7.33 -6.26 -11.48
C GLN A 98 7.88 -4.93 -11.97
N LEU A 99 7.05 -3.88 -11.96
CA LEU A 99 7.49 -2.54 -12.37
C LEU A 99 8.56 -2.00 -11.44
N ARG A 100 8.45 -2.27 -10.15
CA ARG A 100 9.45 -1.85 -9.17
C ARG A 100 10.82 -2.45 -9.48
N ASP A 101 10.85 -3.69 -9.91
CA ASP A 101 12.10 -4.43 -10.16
C ASP A 101 12.79 -4.03 -11.48
N LEU A 102 12.10 -3.30 -12.31
CA LEU A 102 12.74 -2.74 -13.50
C LEU A 102 13.66 -1.58 -13.10
#